data_e9a2b6967f03d4116c91ec67ad9f5bae
#
_entry.id   e9a2b6967f03d4116c91ec67ad9f5bae
#
_cell.length_a   1.000
_cell.length_b   1.000
_cell.length_c   1.000
_cell.angle_alpha   90.00
_cell.angle_beta   90.00
_cell.angle_gamma   90.00
#
_symmetry.space_group_name_H-M   'P 1'
#
loop_
_entity.id
_entity.type
_entity.pdbx_description
1 polymer ?
#
loop_
_entity_poly.entity_id
_entity_poly.type
_entity_poly.pdbx_seq_one_letter_code
_entity_poly.pdbx_strand_id
1 'polypeptide(L)'
;SALDNVTLGMRFTRDSKQVRQRKAKAMLSRLGLGHVAGDKIMTLSGGEQQRVALARCILKPGDLILAVEPTGALDRDLAQHVFDEMLRLQHEYGKTLIIVTHDLGIAAQCDNTIELQAV
;
A
#
# COMPACT_ATOMS: atom_id res chain seq x y z
N SER A 1 0.57 15.85 5.85
CA SER A 1 0.85 14.69 6.72
C SER A 1 0.61 13.38 5.99
N ALA A 2 1.05 12.29 6.58
CA ALA A 2 0.78 10.94 6.06
C ALA A 2 -0.72 10.71 5.94
N LEU A 3 -1.48 11.09 6.96
CA LEU A 3 -2.94 10.99 6.97
C LEU A 3 -3.56 11.76 5.82
N ASP A 4 -3.15 13.00 5.60
CA ASP A 4 -3.68 13.84 4.51
C ASP A 4 -3.34 13.24 3.15
N ASN A 5 -2.16 12.67 3.00
CA ASN A 5 -1.75 12.00 1.76
C ASN A 5 -2.68 10.84 1.42
N VAL A 6 -3.03 10.02 2.42
CA VAL A 6 -3.93 8.90 2.22
C VAL A 6 -5.36 9.36 1.93
N THR A 7 -5.86 10.36 2.66
CA THR A 7 -7.21 10.89 2.43
C THR A 7 -7.36 11.52 1.05
N LEU A 8 -6.27 12.04 0.48
CA LEU A 8 -6.27 12.61 -0.85
C LEU A 8 -6.68 11.57 -1.91
N GLY A 9 -6.34 10.31 -1.70
CA GLY A 9 -6.75 9.21 -2.59
C GLY A 9 -8.27 8.99 -2.62
N MET A 10 -8.98 9.44 -1.60
CA MET A 10 -10.43 9.27 -1.46
C MET A 10 -11.23 10.52 -1.80
N ARG A 11 -10.60 11.55 -2.38
CA ARG A 11 -11.26 12.85 -2.64
C ARG A 11 -12.50 12.76 -3.53
N PHE A 12 -12.59 11.72 -4.36
CA PHE A 12 -13.73 11.51 -5.25
C PHE A 12 -14.71 10.45 -4.74
N THR A 13 -14.53 9.97 -3.52
CA THR A 13 -15.50 9.07 -2.90
C THR A 13 -16.68 9.89 -2.37
N ARG A 14 -17.80 9.20 -2.12
CA ARG A 14 -18.99 9.84 -1.49
C ARG A 14 -18.86 9.96 0.01
N ASP A 15 -17.78 9.50 0.59
CA ASP A 15 -17.55 9.55 2.03
C ASP A 15 -17.36 11.00 2.51
N SER A 16 -17.86 11.29 3.70
CA SER A 16 -17.60 12.57 4.36
C SER A 16 -16.12 12.67 4.74
N LYS A 17 -15.66 13.90 5.03
CA LYS A 17 -14.32 14.14 5.51
C LYS A 17 -13.99 13.30 6.75
N GLN A 18 -14.93 13.20 7.69
CA GLN A 18 -14.75 12.40 8.92
C GLN A 18 -14.59 10.92 8.62
N VAL A 19 -15.40 10.38 7.71
CA VAL A 19 -15.33 8.97 7.31
C VAL A 19 -14.01 8.70 6.58
N ARG A 20 -13.59 9.59 5.69
CA ARG A 20 -12.31 9.43 4.98
C ARG A 20 -11.13 9.40 5.95
N GLN A 21 -11.12 10.29 6.93
CA GLN A 21 -10.05 10.31 7.94
C GLN A 21 -10.03 9.05 8.79
N ARG A 22 -11.20 8.54 9.16
CA ARG A 22 -11.31 7.30 9.92
C ARG A 22 -10.76 6.11 9.15
N LYS A 23 -11.14 5.98 7.88
CA LYS A 23 -10.65 4.92 7.01
C LYS A 23 -9.15 5.02 6.79
N ALA A 24 -8.64 6.22 6.59
CA ALA A 24 -7.20 6.45 6.40
C ALA A 24 -6.41 6.09 7.67
N LYS A 25 -6.87 6.48 8.85
CA LYS A 25 -6.22 6.13 10.11
C LYS A 25 -6.20 4.62 10.33
N ALA A 26 -7.32 3.95 10.08
CA ALA A 26 -7.40 2.49 10.22
C ALA A 26 -6.43 1.79 9.28
N MET A 27 -6.35 2.25 8.03
CA MET A 27 -5.44 1.67 7.05
C MET A 27 -3.97 1.87 7.45
N LEU A 28 -3.60 3.07 7.86
CA LEU A 28 -2.24 3.36 8.34
C LEU A 28 -1.87 2.47 9.53
N SER A 29 -2.79 2.28 10.46
CA SER A 29 -2.56 1.40 11.62
C SER A 29 -2.34 -0.05 11.19
N ARG A 30 -3.10 -0.55 10.22
CA ARG A 30 -2.94 -1.91 9.69
C ARG A 30 -1.57 -2.11 9.04
N LEU A 31 -1.00 -1.06 8.47
CA LEU A 31 0.32 -1.10 7.84
C LEU A 31 1.45 -0.71 8.80
N GLY A 32 1.15 -0.60 10.10
CA GLY A 32 2.14 -0.28 11.12
C GLY A 32 2.55 1.20 11.15
N LEU A 33 1.72 2.09 10.62
CA LEU A 33 2.02 3.53 10.48
C LEU A 33 1.17 4.43 11.36
N GLY A 34 0.39 3.87 12.30
CA GLY A 34 -0.47 4.67 13.16
C GLY A 34 0.28 5.77 13.91
N HIS A 35 1.50 5.47 14.36
CA HIS A 35 2.33 6.40 15.12
C HIS A 35 2.90 7.57 14.30
N VAL A 36 2.88 7.48 12.98
CA VAL A 36 3.40 8.53 12.08
C VAL A 36 2.30 9.19 11.24
N ALA A 37 1.04 8.91 11.53
CA ALA A 37 -0.09 9.42 10.75
C ALA A 37 -0.11 10.96 10.66
N GLY A 38 0.32 11.65 11.71
CA GLY A 38 0.40 13.11 11.75
C GLY A 38 1.69 13.70 11.22
N ASP A 39 2.67 12.86 10.86
CA ASP A 39 3.99 13.33 10.44
C ASP A 39 4.00 13.72 8.96
N LYS A 40 4.90 14.63 8.60
CA LYS A 40 5.10 15.01 7.20
C LYS A 40 5.75 13.86 6.44
N ILE A 41 5.28 13.63 5.21
CA ILE A 41 5.81 12.54 4.36
C ILE A 41 7.33 12.62 4.23
N MET A 42 7.88 13.82 4.07
CA MET A 42 9.32 14.02 3.87
C MET A 42 10.16 13.60 5.07
N THR A 43 9.56 13.48 6.26
CA THR A 43 10.27 13.05 7.48
C THR A 43 10.22 11.54 7.69
N LEU A 44 9.48 10.81 6.87
CA LEU A 44 9.33 9.36 6.99
C LEU A 44 10.49 8.64 6.31
N SER A 45 10.78 7.42 6.78
CA SER A 45 11.72 6.53 6.09
C SER A 45 11.19 6.13 4.72
N GLY A 46 12.06 5.61 3.85
CA GLY A 46 11.66 5.13 2.53
C GLY A 46 10.59 4.05 2.60
N GLY A 47 10.73 3.11 3.52
CA GLY A 47 9.74 2.05 3.74
C GLY A 47 8.42 2.58 4.24
N GLU A 48 8.45 3.56 5.15
CA GLU A 48 7.22 4.20 5.64
C GLU A 48 6.52 4.97 4.53
N GLN A 49 7.26 5.72 3.71
CA GLN A 49 6.69 6.41 2.55
C GLN A 49 6.04 5.44 1.57
N GLN A 50 6.68 4.30 1.34
CA GLN A 50 6.16 3.25 0.46
C GLN A 50 4.84 2.70 0.98
N ARG A 51 4.74 2.45 2.28
CA ARG A 51 3.51 1.96 2.91
C ARG A 51 2.40 3.01 2.91
N VAL A 52 2.73 4.30 3.07
CA VAL A 52 1.74 5.38 2.92
C VAL A 52 1.18 5.41 1.51
N ALA A 53 2.04 5.29 0.50
CA ALA A 53 1.61 5.23 -0.90
C ALA A 53 0.70 4.02 -1.15
N LEU A 54 1.01 2.88 -0.54
CA LEU A 54 0.17 1.68 -0.62
C LEU A 54 -1.22 1.92 0.00
N ALA A 55 -1.28 2.51 1.19
CA ALA A 55 -2.53 2.85 1.85
C ALA A 55 -3.41 3.74 0.96
N ARG A 56 -2.79 4.75 0.35
CA ARG A 56 -3.47 5.65 -0.58
C ARG A 56 -4.05 4.91 -1.78
N CYS A 57 -3.27 4.00 -2.37
CA CYS A 57 -3.71 3.24 -3.55
C CYS A 57 -4.86 2.29 -3.23
N ILE A 58 -4.84 1.64 -2.07
CA ILE A 58 -5.89 0.69 -1.67
C ILE A 58 -7.21 1.40 -1.45
N LEU A 59 -7.18 2.57 -0.82
CA LEU A 59 -8.39 3.34 -0.51
C LEU A 59 -8.90 4.19 -1.68
N LYS A 60 -8.08 4.37 -2.71
CA LYS A 60 -8.48 5.09 -3.90
C LYS A 60 -9.57 4.29 -4.65
N PRO A 61 -10.63 4.96 -5.17
CA PRO A 61 -11.60 4.27 -6.02
C PRO A 61 -10.94 3.65 -7.25
N GLY A 62 -11.42 2.46 -7.64
CA GLY A 62 -10.90 1.72 -8.78
C GLY A 62 -10.59 0.28 -8.40
N ASP A 63 -10.46 -0.57 -9.40
CA ASP A 63 -10.29 -2.02 -9.22
C ASP A 63 -8.85 -2.49 -9.35
N LEU A 64 -7.95 -1.63 -9.85
CA LEU A 64 -6.58 -1.99 -10.16
C LEU A 64 -5.59 -1.25 -9.27
N ILE A 65 -4.67 -2.01 -8.69
CA ILE A 65 -3.50 -1.48 -7.97
C ILE A 65 -2.24 -1.91 -8.72
N LEU A 66 -1.40 -0.95 -9.09
CA LEU A 66 -0.09 -1.23 -9.64
C LEU A 66 0.97 -0.88 -8.59
N ALA A 67 1.76 -1.86 -8.22
CA ALA A 67 2.84 -1.69 -7.25
C ALA A 67 4.18 -2.08 -7.88
N VAL A 68 5.14 -1.17 -7.85
CA VAL A 68 6.49 -1.41 -8.37
C VAL A 68 7.44 -1.52 -7.19
N GLU A 69 8.07 -2.68 -7.02
CA GLU A 69 8.97 -2.98 -5.90
C GLU A 69 8.38 -2.56 -4.54
N PRO A 70 7.16 -3.02 -4.19
CA PRO A 70 6.42 -2.46 -3.04
C PRO A 70 7.09 -2.72 -1.69
N THR A 71 7.98 -3.67 -1.61
CA THR A 71 8.69 -4.04 -0.38
C THR A 71 10.20 -3.82 -0.48
N GLY A 72 10.68 -3.18 -1.54
CA GLY A 72 12.11 -3.06 -1.85
C GLY A 72 12.92 -2.28 -0.82
N ALA A 73 12.29 -1.37 -0.05
CA ALA A 73 12.96 -0.56 0.97
C ALA A 73 12.86 -1.16 2.38
N LEU A 74 12.33 -2.37 2.52
CA LEU A 74 12.05 -3.01 3.81
C LEU A 74 13.02 -4.18 4.05
N ASP A 75 13.30 -4.47 5.35
CA ASP A 75 13.95 -5.71 5.69
C ASP A 75 13.04 -6.91 5.39
N ARG A 76 13.62 -8.13 5.40
CA ARG A 76 12.90 -9.33 4.95
C ARG A 76 11.62 -9.61 5.74
N ASP A 77 11.68 -9.51 7.07
CA ASP A 77 10.52 -9.85 7.92
C ASP A 77 9.42 -8.82 7.76
N LEU A 78 9.77 -7.54 7.74
CA LEU A 78 8.83 -6.47 7.52
C LEU A 78 8.25 -6.52 6.09
N ALA A 79 9.09 -6.83 5.10
CA ALA A 79 8.65 -6.99 3.71
C ALA A 79 7.59 -8.06 3.59
N GLN A 80 7.80 -9.23 4.22
CA GLN A 80 6.81 -10.31 4.19
C GLN A 80 5.52 -9.90 4.90
N HIS A 81 5.64 -9.24 6.05
CA HIS A 81 4.47 -8.76 6.80
C HIS A 81 3.64 -7.78 5.97
N VAL A 82 4.29 -6.81 5.34
CA VAL A 82 3.62 -5.82 4.49
C VAL A 82 3.00 -6.49 3.27
N PHE A 83 3.69 -7.43 2.65
CA PHE A 83 3.16 -8.18 1.50
C PHE A 83 1.92 -8.99 1.88
N ASP A 84 1.95 -9.69 3.02
CA ASP A 84 0.79 -10.45 3.51
C ASP A 84 -0.40 -9.52 3.74
N GLU A 85 -0.17 -8.34 4.28
CA GLU A 85 -1.22 -7.34 4.49
C GLU A 85 -1.76 -6.80 3.16
N MET A 86 -0.88 -6.60 2.17
CA MET A 86 -1.30 -6.20 0.81
C MET A 86 -2.25 -7.22 0.19
N LEU A 87 -1.92 -8.51 0.29
CA LEU A 87 -2.79 -9.57 -0.25
C LEU A 87 -4.12 -9.62 0.47
N ARG A 88 -4.11 -9.48 1.78
CA ARG A 88 -5.33 -9.46 2.60
C ARG A 88 -6.23 -8.29 2.23
N LEU A 89 -5.64 -7.10 2.09
CA LEU A 89 -6.37 -5.89 1.72
C LEU A 89 -6.86 -5.93 0.27
N GLN A 90 -6.06 -6.46 -0.64
CA GLN A 90 -6.46 -6.66 -2.04
C GLN A 90 -7.70 -7.53 -2.12
N HIS A 91 -7.73 -8.62 -1.38
CA HIS A 91 -8.88 -9.52 -1.33
C HIS A 91 -10.09 -8.84 -0.69
N GLU A 92 -9.89 -8.18 0.45
CA GLU A 92 -10.94 -7.52 1.22
C GLU A 92 -11.62 -6.39 0.43
N TYR A 93 -10.85 -5.63 -0.34
CA TYR A 93 -11.37 -4.54 -1.16
C TYR A 93 -11.72 -4.97 -2.59
N GLY A 94 -11.57 -6.25 -2.94
CA GLY A 94 -11.90 -6.78 -4.25
C GLY A 94 -11.09 -6.19 -5.40
N LYS A 95 -9.82 -5.84 -5.16
CA LYS A 95 -8.98 -5.21 -6.16
C LYS A 95 -8.10 -6.22 -6.88
N THR A 96 -7.69 -5.89 -8.10
CA THR A 96 -6.67 -6.61 -8.85
C THR A 96 -5.32 -5.95 -8.56
N LEU A 97 -4.34 -6.73 -8.16
CA LEU A 97 -3.01 -6.24 -7.79
C LEU A 97 -1.99 -6.73 -8.82
N ILE A 98 -1.29 -5.80 -9.45
CA ILE A 98 -0.17 -6.08 -10.34
C ILE A 98 1.10 -5.62 -9.65
N ILE A 99 2.03 -6.53 -9.45
CA ILE A 99 3.30 -6.26 -8.79
C ILE A 99 4.44 -6.42 -9.79
N VAL A 100 5.29 -5.41 -9.89
CA VAL A 100 6.55 -5.47 -10.62
C VAL A 100 7.67 -5.59 -9.59
N THR A 101 8.39 -6.70 -9.61
CA THR A 101 9.43 -6.98 -8.61
C THR A 101 10.56 -7.84 -9.15
N HIS A 102 11.76 -7.68 -8.58
CA HIS A 102 12.89 -8.59 -8.76
C HIS A 102 12.90 -9.71 -7.70
N ASP A 103 12.06 -9.61 -6.69
CA ASP A 103 12.00 -10.59 -5.60
C ASP A 103 11.21 -11.82 -6.04
N LEU A 104 11.93 -12.91 -6.32
CA LEU A 104 11.33 -14.17 -6.75
C LEU A 104 10.45 -14.81 -5.67
N GLY A 105 10.76 -14.59 -4.40
CA GLY A 105 9.94 -15.07 -3.28
C GLY A 105 8.59 -14.39 -3.24
N ILE A 106 8.55 -13.08 -3.48
CA ILE A 106 7.29 -12.32 -3.60
C ILE A 106 6.51 -12.77 -4.84
N ALA A 107 7.19 -12.89 -5.99
CA ALA A 107 6.54 -13.33 -7.23
C ALA A 107 5.91 -14.71 -7.08
N ALA A 108 6.55 -15.63 -6.39
CA ALA A 108 6.05 -16.97 -6.17
C ALA A 108 4.77 -17.04 -5.33
N GLN A 109 4.49 -16.02 -4.54
CA GLN A 109 3.29 -15.93 -3.70
C GLN A 109 2.08 -15.34 -4.43
N CYS A 110 2.27 -14.87 -5.66
CA CYS A 110 1.19 -14.33 -6.49
C CYS A 110 0.48 -15.46 -7.26
N ASP A 111 -0.77 -15.23 -7.66
CA ASP A 111 -1.56 -16.22 -8.38
C ASP A 111 -0.96 -16.53 -9.76
N ASN A 112 -0.48 -15.50 -10.46
CA ASN A 112 0.11 -15.62 -11.78
C ASN A 112 1.38 -14.78 -11.85
N THR A 113 2.40 -15.32 -12.50
CA THR A 113 3.68 -14.65 -12.67
C THR A 113 4.07 -14.60 -14.14
N ILE A 114 4.48 -13.42 -14.60
CA ILE A 114 5.04 -13.23 -15.93
C ILE A 114 6.48 -12.76 -15.75
N GLU A 115 7.41 -13.52 -16.31
CA GLU A 115 8.82 -13.14 -16.27
C GLU A 115 9.16 -12.36 -17.53
N LEU A 116 9.67 -11.14 -17.33
CA LEU A 116 10.11 -10.28 -18.43
C LEU A 116 11.60 -10.52 -18.66
N GLN A 117 11.95 -10.89 -19.89
CA GLN A 117 13.34 -11.08 -20.27
C GLN A 117 13.88 -9.82 -20.90
N ALA A 118 15.15 -9.50 -20.58
CA ALA A 118 15.86 -8.42 -21.25
C ALA A 118 16.06 -8.79 -22.73
N VAL A 119 15.78 -7.85 -23.60
CA VAL A 119 15.96 -8.00 -25.04
C VAL A 119 17.38 -7.60 -25.45
#